data_60be1c279e51b0b2772893e13f54c17f
#
_entry.id   60be1c279e51b0b2772893e13f54c17f
#
_cell.length_a   1.000
_cell.length_b   1.000
_cell.length_c   1.000
_cell.angle_alpha   90.00
_cell.angle_beta   90.00
_cell.angle_gamma   90.00
#
_symmetry.space_group_name_H-M   'P 1'
#
loop_
_entity.id
_entity.type
_entity.pdbx_description
1 polymer ?
#
loop_
_entity_poly.entity_id
_entity_poly.type
_entity_poly.pdbx_seq_one_letter_code
_entity_poly.pdbx_strand_id
1 'polypeptide(L)'
;MVTVNAHQLRDIIEEGENDRIEFKRCGNQPEKDLFETICAFANTFGGTILLGVEDDGSLTGIDPAQVLPITGNVLNVVNNPNAFDVPVSLEFEHIEIDDRQIIKIDVPNSPQMHSYKGKVYERRGDADVVVRGSAPLAELCIRKQGIYTEQRIFEHVSLSDLREDLIDEARRLALAKRKDHPWGAMTNAQLVESAGLFGKDYSTGKQGYNLAAVVLLGKDEVIRSLCPAYKTDALVRQHDTDRHDDRLVATTNLIDAYAQIAGFCRKHLPDRFLMEGDFALSPRDTIVR
;
A
#
# COMPACT_ATOMS: atom_id res chain seq x y z
N MET A 1 -12.40 -7.11 -22.86
CA MET A 1 -11.15 -7.82 -22.57
C MET A 1 -10.12 -7.41 -23.59
N VAL A 2 -9.00 -6.87 -23.17
CA VAL A 2 -7.85 -6.62 -24.06
C VAL A 2 -7.04 -7.90 -24.03
N THR A 3 -7.07 -8.67 -25.11
CA THR A 3 -6.26 -9.89 -25.25
C THR A 3 -4.79 -9.46 -25.29
N VAL A 4 -3.98 -9.94 -24.35
CA VAL A 4 -2.54 -9.70 -24.33
C VAL A 4 -1.93 -10.35 -25.57
N ASN A 5 -1.25 -9.57 -26.39
CA ASN A 5 -0.54 -10.11 -27.55
C ASN A 5 0.88 -10.58 -27.16
N ALA A 6 1.53 -11.37 -28.02
CA ALA A 6 2.86 -11.90 -27.78
C ALA A 6 3.92 -10.81 -27.48
N HIS A 7 3.72 -9.57 -27.96
CA HIS A 7 4.63 -8.46 -27.68
C HIS A 7 4.50 -7.99 -26.20
N GLN A 8 3.27 -7.81 -25.73
CA GLN A 8 3.01 -7.42 -24.34
C GLN A 8 3.48 -8.49 -23.36
N LEU A 9 3.39 -9.77 -23.73
CA LEU A 9 3.91 -10.86 -22.90
C LEU A 9 5.44 -10.79 -22.78
N ARG A 10 6.15 -10.44 -23.85
CA ARG A 10 7.61 -10.22 -23.79
C ARG A 10 7.99 -9.08 -22.88
N ASP A 11 7.25 -7.96 -22.91
CA ASP A 11 7.48 -6.82 -22.02
C ASP A 11 7.35 -7.25 -20.55
N ILE A 12 6.33 -8.07 -20.21
CA ILE A 12 6.13 -8.62 -18.86
C ILE A 12 7.31 -9.56 -18.46
N ILE A 13 7.77 -10.40 -19.38
CA ILE A 13 8.89 -11.31 -19.11
C ILE A 13 10.22 -10.55 -18.94
N GLU A 14 10.43 -9.49 -19.71
CA GLU A 14 11.61 -8.61 -19.59
C GLU A 14 11.61 -7.82 -18.26
N GLU A 15 10.44 -7.48 -17.71
CA GLU A 15 10.32 -6.84 -16.40
C GLU A 15 10.78 -7.77 -15.26
N GLY A 16 10.61 -9.07 -15.42
CA GLY A 16 10.96 -10.09 -14.44
C GLY A 16 9.97 -10.23 -13.30
N GLU A 17 10.24 -11.16 -12.39
CA GLU A 17 9.43 -11.38 -11.19
C GLU A 17 9.50 -10.20 -10.22
N ASN A 18 8.35 -9.88 -9.62
CA ASN A 18 8.23 -8.80 -8.66
C ASN A 18 7.02 -9.01 -7.74
N ASP A 19 6.55 -7.96 -7.07
CA ASP A 19 5.40 -8.01 -6.16
C ASP A 19 4.04 -8.26 -6.87
N ARG A 20 4.02 -8.23 -8.22
CA ARG A 20 2.82 -8.42 -9.05
C ARG A 20 2.98 -9.41 -10.19
N ILE A 21 4.18 -9.90 -10.44
CA ILE A 21 4.49 -10.82 -11.53
C ILE A 21 5.21 -12.03 -10.95
N GLU A 22 4.76 -13.20 -11.33
CA GLU A 22 5.37 -14.48 -10.94
C GLU A 22 5.47 -15.40 -12.14
N PHE A 23 6.59 -16.07 -12.28
CA PHE A 23 6.83 -17.11 -13.28
C PHE A 23 6.76 -18.47 -12.63
N LYS A 24 6.15 -19.41 -13.31
CA LYS A 24 6.07 -20.80 -12.83
C LYS A 24 6.31 -21.75 -13.96
N ARG A 25 7.26 -22.61 -13.73
CA ARG A 25 7.41 -23.77 -14.55
C ARG A 25 6.13 -24.62 -14.50
N CYS A 26 5.70 -25.13 -15.63
CA CYS A 26 4.53 -25.98 -15.68
C CYS A 26 4.80 -27.16 -16.64
N GLY A 27 4.84 -28.34 -16.06
CA GLY A 27 4.84 -29.58 -16.84
C GLY A 27 3.42 -30.06 -17.15
N ASN A 28 3.12 -31.32 -16.83
CA ASN A 28 1.76 -31.86 -16.98
C ASN A 28 0.77 -31.40 -15.90
N GLN A 29 1.28 -30.78 -14.82
CA GLN A 29 0.47 -30.25 -13.72
C GLN A 29 1.19 -29.02 -13.16
N PRO A 30 0.41 -28.02 -12.65
CA PRO A 30 1.01 -26.89 -11.97
C PRO A 30 1.69 -27.34 -10.67
N GLU A 31 2.73 -26.65 -10.28
CA GLU A 31 3.43 -26.86 -9.02
C GLU A 31 2.53 -26.48 -7.83
N LYS A 32 2.82 -27.05 -6.65
CA LYS A 32 1.94 -26.87 -5.48
C LYS A 32 2.00 -25.45 -4.93
N ASP A 33 3.09 -24.77 -5.09
CA ASP A 33 3.33 -23.39 -4.67
C ASP A 33 2.53 -22.37 -5.49
N LEU A 34 2.11 -22.69 -6.72
CA LEU A 34 1.17 -21.87 -7.50
C LEU A 34 -0.03 -21.40 -6.66
N PHE A 35 -0.58 -22.28 -5.82
CA PHE A 35 -1.76 -21.96 -5.01
C PHE A 35 -1.43 -21.09 -3.80
N GLU A 36 -0.18 -21.13 -3.33
CA GLU A 36 0.33 -20.21 -2.32
C GLU A 36 0.44 -18.80 -2.91
N THR A 37 0.98 -18.68 -4.14
CA THR A 37 1.06 -17.43 -4.90
C THR A 37 -0.33 -16.86 -5.22
N ILE A 38 -1.28 -17.68 -5.69
CA ILE A 38 -2.67 -17.24 -5.92
C ILE A 38 -3.26 -16.67 -4.64
N CYS A 39 -3.07 -17.34 -3.50
CA CYS A 39 -3.54 -16.86 -2.20
C CYS A 39 -2.87 -15.54 -1.80
N ALA A 40 -1.54 -15.44 -1.98
CA ALA A 40 -0.76 -14.25 -1.64
C ALA A 40 -1.17 -13.04 -2.50
N PHE A 41 -1.30 -13.21 -3.82
CA PHE A 41 -1.76 -12.16 -4.73
C PHE A 41 -3.18 -11.69 -4.40
N ALA A 42 -4.13 -12.61 -4.22
CA ALA A 42 -5.50 -12.27 -3.83
C ALA A 42 -5.54 -11.48 -2.51
N ASN A 43 -4.64 -11.78 -1.58
CA ASN A 43 -4.53 -11.10 -0.29
C ASN A 43 -3.75 -9.77 -0.32
N THR A 44 -2.98 -9.49 -1.38
CA THR A 44 -2.14 -8.29 -1.43
C THR A 44 -2.67 -7.29 -2.47
N PHE A 45 -2.02 -7.18 -3.61
CA PHE A 45 -2.37 -6.19 -4.64
C PHE A 45 -2.96 -6.80 -5.91
N GLY A 46 -3.22 -8.11 -5.91
CA GLY A 46 -3.40 -8.88 -7.12
C GLY A 46 -2.07 -9.09 -7.84
N GLY A 47 -2.12 -9.78 -8.98
CA GLY A 47 -0.93 -10.02 -9.78
C GLY A 47 -1.19 -10.93 -10.97
N THR A 48 -0.16 -11.13 -11.77
CA THR A 48 -0.15 -11.98 -12.96
C THR A 48 0.82 -13.13 -12.76
N ILE A 49 0.38 -14.35 -13.05
CA ILE A 49 1.21 -15.56 -13.01
C ILE A 49 1.35 -16.08 -14.43
N LEU A 50 2.56 -16.36 -14.86
CA LEU A 50 2.86 -16.95 -16.16
C LEU A 50 3.28 -18.42 -15.98
N LEU A 51 2.44 -19.34 -16.42
CA LEU A 51 2.78 -20.78 -16.42
C LEU A 51 3.46 -21.15 -17.73
N GLY A 52 4.58 -21.86 -17.63
CA GLY A 52 5.43 -22.24 -18.76
C GLY A 52 6.61 -21.29 -18.99
N VAL A 53 6.91 -20.46 -17.99
CA VAL A 53 8.07 -19.56 -17.94
C VAL A 53 8.91 -19.96 -16.73
N GLU A 54 10.23 -19.99 -16.89
CA GLU A 54 11.20 -20.23 -15.81
C GLU A 54 11.53 -18.89 -15.10
N ASP A 55 12.11 -18.94 -13.90
CA ASP A 55 12.48 -17.77 -13.09
C ASP A 55 13.44 -16.80 -13.81
N ASP A 56 14.23 -17.31 -14.78
CA ASP A 56 15.13 -16.51 -15.61
C ASP A 56 14.46 -15.90 -16.86
N GLY A 57 13.14 -16.06 -16.99
CA GLY A 57 12.35 -15.60 -18.13
C GLY A 57 12.41 -16.52 -19.37
N SER A 58 13.11 -17.65 -19.31
CA SER A 58 13.15 -18.58 -20.44
C SER A 58 11.81 -19.31 -20.62
N LEU A 59 11.38 -19.45 -21.89
CA LEU A 59 10.13 -20.07 -22.25
C LEU A 59 10.29 -21.59 -22.33
N THR A 60 9.77 -22.31 -21.36
CA THR A 60 9.65 -23.78 -21.43
C THR A 60 8.38 -24.19 -22.14
N GLY A 61 7.31 -23.42 -21.98
CA GLY A 61 6.00 -23.68 -22.58
C GLY A 61 5.26 -24.85 -21.95
N ILE A 62 4.04 -25.04 -22.39
CA ILE A 62 3.10 -26.10 -21.97
C ILE A 62 2.69 -26.89 -23.21
N ASP A 63 2.55 -28.21 -23.07
CA ASP A 63 1.97 -29.03 -24.13
C ASP A 63 0.55 -28.52 -24.48
N PRO A 64 0.27 -28.19 -25.75
CA PRO A 64 -1.05 -27.73 -26.18
C PRO A 64 -2.22 -28.61 -25.70
N ALA A 65 -1.99 -29.92 -25.61
CA ALA A 65 -3.00 -30.88 -25.12
C ALA A 65 -3.26 -30.75 -23.60
N GLN A 66 -2.34 -30.13 -22.84
CA GLN A 66 -2.43 -29.97 -21.39
C GLN A 66 -2.96 -28.59 -20.97
N VAL A 67 -3.05 -27.61 -21.85
CA VAL A 67 -3.48 -26.23 -21.52
C VAL A 67 -4.86 -26.21 -20.86
N LEU A 68 -5.87 -26.83 -21.47
CA LEU A 68 -7.21 -26.89 -20.90
C LEU A 68 -7.31 -27.76 -19.65
N PRO A 69 -6.69 -28.98 -19.58
CA PRO A 69 -6.61 -29.75 -18.34
C PRO A 69 -5.98 -28.99 -17.16
N ILE A 70 -4.88 -28.26 -17.38
CA ILE A 70 -4.20 -27.46 -16.34
C ILE A 70 -5.13 -26.34 -15.86
N THR A 71 -5.72 -25.57 -16.78
CA THR A 71 -6.68 -24.51 -16.45
C THR A 71 -7.83 -25.05 -15.61
N GLY A 72 -8.42 -26.20 -16.03
CA GLY A 72 -9.48 -26.87 -15.29
C GLY A 72 -9.05 -27.33 -13.90
N ASN A 73 -7.81 -27.84 -13.76
CA ASN A 73 -7.27 -28.24 -12.47
C ASN A 73 -7.10 -27.07 -11.53
N VAL A 74 -6.54 -25.94 -11.99
CA VAL A 74 -6.40 -24.71 -11.19
C VAL A 74 -7.75 -24.25 -10.69
N LEU A 75 -8.75 -24.14 -11.58
CA LEU A 75 -10.11 -23.75 -11.22
C LEU A 75 -10.74 -24.70 -10.20
N ASN A 76 -10.55 -26.01 -10.36
CA ASN A 76 -11.07 -27.00 -9.41
C ASN A 76 -10.45 -26.83 -8.02
N VAL A 77 -9.15 -26.54 -7.92
CA VAL A 77 -8.49 -26.34 -6.63
C VAL A 77 -8.93 -25.06 -5.95
N VAL A 78 -9.01 -23.94 -6.67
CA VAL A 78 -9.40 -22.65 -6.05
C VAL A 78 -10.87 -22.61 -5.63
N ASN A 79 -11.71 -23.45 -6.23
CA ASN A 79 -13.12 -23.61 -5.85
C ASN A 79 -13.35 -24.75 -4.83
N ASN A 80 -12.32 -25.48 -4.46
CA ASN A 80 -12.44 -26.57 -3.48
C ASN A 80 -12.38 -26.01 -2.04
N PRO A 81 -13.46 -26.14 -1.23
CA PRO A 81 -13.49 -25.59 0.12
C PRO A 81 -12.51 -26.24 1.09
N ASN A 82 -11.95 -27.41 0.76
CA ASN A 82 -10.87 -28.03 1.54
C ASN A 82 -9.49 -27.47 1.18
N ALA A 83 -9.36 -26.71 0.09
CA ALA A 83 -8.13 -26.07 -0.34
C ALA A 83 -8.18 -24.57 -0.04
N PHE A 84 -9.19 -23.87 -0.50
CA PHE A 84 -9.42 -22.44 -0.23
C PHE A 84 -10.68 -22.25 0.61
N ASP A 85 -10.59 -21.50 1.71
CA ASP A 85 -11.75 -21.16 2.56
C ASP A 85 -12.75 -20.26 1.82
N VAL A 86 -12.25 -19.36 0.98
CA VAL A 86 -13.04 -18.52 0.07
C VAL A 86 -12.49 -18.71 -1.33
N PRO A 87 -13.33 -19.00 -2.33
CA PRO A 87 -12.90 -19.12 -3.73
C PRO A 87 -12.22 -17.84 -4.23
N VAL A 88 -11.19 -18.00 -5.07
CA VAL A 88 -10.51 -16.87 -5.73
C VAL A 88 -10.99 -16.77 -7.18
N SER A 89 -11.47 -15.60 -7.59
CA SER A 89 -11.81 -15.35 -9.00
C SER A 89 -10.52 -15.22 -9.81
N LEU A 90 -10.37 -16.02 -10.86
CA LEU A 90 -9.19 -15.99 -11.73
C LEU A 90 -9.61 -15.71 -13.17
N GLU A 91 -8.80 -14.93 -13.87
CA GLU A 91 -8.91 -14.76 -15.32
C GLU A 91 -7.76 -15.49 -16.01
N PHE A 92 -8.06 -16.20 -17.10
CA PHE A 92 -7.07 -16.98 -17.83
C PHE A 92 -6.97 -16.49 -19.26
N GLU A 93 -5.75 -16.33 -19.73
CA GLU A 93 -5.44 -16.13 -21.15
C GLU A 93 -4.45 -17.18 -21.62
N HIS A 94 -4.73 -17.77 -22.79
CA HIS A 94 -3.84 -18.73 -23.43
C HIS A 94 -3.11 -18.01 -24.55
N ILE A 95 -1.78 -17.93 -24.47
CA ILE A 95 -0.94 -17.14 -25.36
C ILE A 95 0.08 -18.06 -26.03
N GLU A 96 0.17 -17.94 -27.35
CA GLU A 96 1.22 -18.61 -28.11
C GLU A 96 2.36 -17.63 -28.42
N ILE A 97 3.57 -17.98 -28.06
CA ILE A 97 4.77 -17.21 -28.30
C ILE A 97 5.94 -18.16 -28.62
N ASP A 98 6.66 -17.90 -29.72
CA ASP A 98 7.80 -18.70 -30.18
C ASP A 98 7.51 -20.21 -30.22
N ASP A 99 6.33 -20.59 -30.78
CA ASP A 99 5.80 -21.96 -30.84
C ASP A 99 5.61 -22.65 -29.47
N ARG A 100 5.50 -21.84 -28.40
CA ARG A 100 5.24 -22.29 -27.03
C ARG A 100 3.89 -21.80 -26.54
N GLN A 101 3.16 -22.64 -25.82
CA GLN A 101 1.91 -22.27 -25.15
C GLN A 101 2.23 -21.80 -23.72
N ILE A 102 1.74 -20.62 -23.37
CA ILE A 102 1.84 -20.02 -22.03
C ILE A 102 0.42 -19.81 -21.51
N ILE A 103 0.18 -20.12 -20.25
CA ILE A 103 -1.06 -19.74 -19.57
C ILE A 103 -0.76 -18.54 -18.68
N LYS A 104 -1.40 -17.42 -18.97
CA LYS A 104 -1.41 -16.24 -18.11
C LYS A 104 -2.61 -16.35 -17.19
N ILE A 105 -2.37 -16.19 -15.89
CA ILE A 105 -3.41 -16.18 -14.86
C ILE A 105 -3.38 -14.81 -14.19
N ASP A 106 -4.46 -14.03 -14.33
CA ASP A 106 -4.65 -12.80 -13.58
C ASP A 106 -5.42 -13.08 -12.30
N VAL A 107 -4.80 -12.74 -11.19
CA VAL A 107 -5.35 -12.84 -9.84
C VAL A 107 -5.73 -11.45 -9.37
N PRO A 108 -7.03 -11.10 -9.27
CA PRO A 108 -7.42 -9.79 -8.79
C PRO A 108 -7.18 -9.64 -7.28
N ASN A 109 -6.93 -8.40 -6.83
CA ASN A 109 -7.01 -8.10 -5.41
C ASN A 109 -8.45 -8.33 -4.92
N SER A 110 -8.60 -9.22 -3.95
CA SER A 110 -9.90 -9.54 -3.36
C SER A 110 -10.20 -8.63 -2.16
N PRO A 111 -11.46 -8.21 -1.94
CA PRO A 111 -11.85 -7.52 -0.71
C PRO A 111 -11.92 -8.46 0.51
N GLN A 112 -11.87 -9.77 0.29
CA GLN A 112 -11.90 -10.78 1.34
C GLN A 112 -10.50 -11.35 1.59
N MET A 113 -10.27 -11.82 2.82
CA MET A 113 -9.08 -12.58 3.16
C MET A 113 -9.26 -14.04 2.70
N HIS A 114 -8.24 -14.57 2.05
CA HIS A 114 -8.20 -15.95 1.59
C HIS A 114 -7.17 -16.75 2.36
N SER A 115 -7.45 -18.03 2.59
CA SER A 115 -6.47 -18.98 3.06
C SER A 115 -6.37 -20.18 2.14
N TYR A 116 -5.16 -20.69 1.95
CA TYR A 116 -4.89 -21.93 1.25
C TYR A 116 -4.42 -22.99 2.25
N LYS A 117 -5.15 -24.10 2.33
CA LYS A 117 -4.92 -25.19 3.31
C LYS A 117 -4.75 -24.67 4.75
N GLY A 118 -5.61 -23.71 5.15
CA GLY A 118 -5.65 -23.14 6.48
C GLY A 118 -4.50 -22.16 6.79
N LYS A 119 -3.70 -21.77 5.78
CA LYS A 119 -2.66 -20.75 5.91
C LYS A 119 -3.00 -19.54 5.08
N VAL A 120 -2.85 -18.36 5.67
CA VAL A 120 -2.98 -17.08 4.97
C VAL A 120 -1.61 -16.68 4.44
N TYR A 121 -1.53 -16.39 3.15
CA TYR A 121 -0.30 -15.93 2.49
C TYR A 121 -0.45 -14.48 2.08
N GLU A 122 0.67 -13.75 2.11
CA GLU A 122 0.80 -12.36 1.66
C GLU A 122 2.06 -12.21 0.81
N ARG A 123 1.98 -11.45 -0.27
CA ARG A 123 3.13 -11.15 -1.12
C ARG A 123 3.97 -10.05 -0.49
N ARG A 124 5.28 -10.29 -0.37
CA ARG A 124 6.28 -9.34 0.11
C ARG A 124 7.50 -9.35 -0.80
N GLY A 125 7.56 -8.37 -1.70
CA GLY A 125 8.51 -8.41 -2.81
C GLY A 125 8.17 -9.58 -3.75
N ASP A 126 9.11 -10.45 -3.98
CA ASP A 126 9.01 -11.67 -4.78
C ASP A 126 8.66 -12.94 -3.97
N ALA A 127 8.41 -12.81 -2.66
CA ALA A 127 8.18 -13.94 -1.77
C ALA A 127 6.74 -14.05 -1.27
N ASP A 128 6.21 -15.28 -1.21
CA ASP A 128 4.91 -15.62 -0.63
C ASP A 128 5.11 -15.99 0.85
N VAL A 129 4.73 -15.08 1.74
CA VAL A 129 4.99 -15.20 3.18
C VAL A 129 3.73 -15.60 3.93
N VAL A 130 3.84 -16.62 4.79
CA VAL A 130 2.72 -17.01 5.68
C VAL A 130 2.52 -15.95 6.76
N VAL A 131 1.32 -15.38 6.81
CA VAL A 131 0.91 -14.44 7.86
C VAL A 131 0.65 -15.22 9.16
N ARG A 132 1.44 -14.94 10.18
CA ARG A 132 1.35 -15.64 11.49
C ARG A 132 1.07 -14.65 12.62
N GLY A 133 0.22 -15.07 13.55
CA GLY A 133 -0.15 -14.27 14.72
C GLY A 133 -1.41 -13.44 14.52
N SER A 134 -2.06 -13.11 15.62
CA SER A 134 -3.35 -12.41 15.60
C SER A 134 -3.24 -10.95 15.12
N ALA A 135 -2.17 -10.25 15.47
CA ALA A 135 -2.01 -8.84 15.08
C ALA A 135 -1.82 -8.65 13.56
N PRO A 136 -0.90 -9.37 12.85
CA PRO A 136 -0.79 -9.27 11.39
C PRO A 136 -2.05 -9.74 10.66
N LEU A 137 -2.76 -10.75 11.16
CA LEU A 137 -4.02 -11.19 10.57
C LEU A 137 -5.11 -10.12 10.72
N ALA A 138 -5.21 -9.46 11.89
CA ALA A 138 -6.15 -8.36 12.09
C ALA A 138 -5.84 -7.18 11.18
N GLU A 139 -4.57 -6.82 11.02
CA GLU A 139 -4.13 -5.77 10.10
C GLU A 139 -4.51 -6.09 8.65
N LEU A 140 -4.29 -7.33 8.19
CA LEU A 140 -4.71 -7.78 6.88
C LEU A 140 -6.22 -7.68 6.69
N CYS A 141 -7.02 -8.10 7.68
CA CYS A 141 -8.48 -7.98 7.64
C CYS A 141 -8.94 -6.52 7.52
N ILE A 142 -8.36 -5.61 8.31
CA ILE A 142 -8.68 -4.17 8.26
C ILE A 142 -8.38 -3.61 6.87
N ARG A 143 -7.21 -3.92 6.33
CA ARG A 143 -6.80 -3.48 4.99
C ARG A 143 -7.74 -4.01 3.89
N LYS A 144 -8.15 -5.28 3.99
CA LYS A 144 -9.06 -5.92 3.03
C LYS A 144 -10.48 -5.34 3.06
N GLN A 145 -10.95 -4.96 4.21
CA GLN A 145 -12.29 -4.36 4.36
C GLN A 145 -12.34 -2.90 3.88
N GLY A 146 -11.21 -2.34 3.45
CA GLY A 146 -11.14 -0.94 3.06
C GLY A 146 -11.45 0.01 4.22
N ILE A 147 -11.22 -0.44 5.44
CA ILE A 147 -11.39 0.39 6.63
C ILE A 147 -10.21 1.36 6.70
N TYR A 148 -10.47 2.58 6.29
CA TYR A 148 -9.55 3.68 6.45
C TYR A 148 -9.66 4.19 7.89
N THR A 149 -8.71 3.82 8.74
CA THR A 149 -8.71 4.19 10.17
C THR A 149 -8.73 5.69 10.38
N GLU A 150 -8.14 6.45 9.46
CA GLU A 150 -8.17 7.93 9.45
C GLU A 150 -9.56 8.51 9.26
N GLN A 151 -10.51 7.77 8.69
CA GLN A 151 -11.91 8.18 8.53
C GLN A 151 -12.79 7.90 9.76
N ARG A 152 -12.23 7.22 10.79
CA ARG A 152 -12.97 6.95 12.03
C ARG A 152 -13.48 8.24 12.66
N ILE A 153 -14.81 8.35 12.86
CA ILE A 153 -15.49 9.52 13.40
C ILE A 153 -15.42 9.56 14.93
N PHE A 154 -15.15 10.73 15.49
CA PHE A 154 -15.20 11.05 16.92
C PHE A 154 -16.29 12.10 17.15
N GLU A 155 -17.47 11.67 17.62
CA GLU A 155 -18.68 12.52 17.77
C GLU A 155 -18.52 13.64 18.81
N HIS A 156 -17.62 13.46 19.77
CA HIS A 156 -17.40 14.40 20.87
C HIS A 156 -16.21 15.35 20.67
N VAL A 157 -15.48 15.21 19.56
CA VAL A 157 -14.44 16.17 19.18
C VAL A 157 -15.12 17.39 18.55
N SER A 158 -14.72 18.57 19.00
CA SER A 158 -15.23 19.86 18.55
C SER A 158 -14.14 20.69 17.84
N LEU A 159 -14.50 21.76 17.17
CA LEU A 159 -13.53 22.67 16.55
C LEU A 159 -12.56 23.26 17.57
N SER A 160 -13.00 23.48 18.81
CA SER A 160 -12.16 23.98 19.91
C SER A 160 -11.08 22.98 20.38
N ASP A 161 -11.19 21.71 20.01
CA ASP A 161 -10.19 20.66 20.27
C ASP A 161 -9.09 20.64 19.20
N LEU A 162 -9.28 21.39 18.12
CA LEU A 162 -8.32 21.56 17.04
C LEU A 162 -7.51 22.85 17.19
N ARG A 163 -6.36 22.91 16.56
CA ARG A 163 -5.46 24.06 16.48
C ARG A 163 -5.93 25.00 15.35
N GLU A 164 -6.61 26.08 15.71
CA GLU A 164 -7.12 27.05 14.75
C GLU A 164 -6.00 27.77 13.99
N ASP A 165 -4.86 28.00 14.62
CA ASP A 165 -3.67 28.57 14.00
C ASP A 165 -3.13 27.72 12.83
N LEU A 166 -3.20 26.39 12.93
CA LEU A 166 -2.83 25.48 11.85
C LEU A 166 -3.85 25.50 10.70
N ILE A 167 -5.13 25.68 11.00
CA ILE A 167 -6.17 25.86 9.98
C ILE A 167 -5.93 27.14 9.19
N ASP A 168 -5.61 28.23 9.89
CA ASP A 168 -5.29 29.52 9.27
C ASP A 168 -4.00 29.45 8.44
N GLU A 169 -3.00 28.74 8.91
CA GLU A 169 -1.78 28.48 8.16
C GLU A 169 -2.05 27.69 6.87
N ALA A 170 -2.87 26.63 6.94
CA ALA A 170 -3.27 25.84 5.77
C ALA A 170 -4.00 26.73 4.73
N ARG A 171 -4.90 27.62 5.21
CA ARG A 171 -5.57 28.63 4.37
C ARG A 171 -4.57 29.54 3.70
N ARG A 172 -3.62 30.08 4.46
CA ARG A 172 -2.58 31.00 3.96
C ARG A 172 -1.74 30.33 2.87
N LEU A 173 -1.32 29.08 3.08
CA LEU A 173 -0.55 28.31 2.10
C LEU A 173 -1.35 28.01 0.82
N ALA A 174 -2.63 27.68 0.95
CA ALA A 174 -3.50 27.45 -0.20
C ALA A 174 -3.66 28.71 -1.05
N LEU A 175 -3.86 29.88 -0.41
CA LEU A 175 -3.97 31.18 -1.08
C LEU A 175 -2.64 31.63 -1.71
N ALA A 176 -1.51 31.31 -1.08
CA ALA A 176 -0.18 31.59 -1.65
C ALA A 176 0.06 30.79 -2.94
N LYS A 177 -0.42 29.55 -3.01
CA LYS A 177 -0.33 28.71 -4.21
C LYS A 177 -1.33 29.10 -5.28
N ARG A 178 -2.56 29.48 -4.88
CA ARG A 178 -3.65 29.90 -5.78
C ARG A 178 -4.50 31.00 -5.12
N LYS A 179 -4.38 32.23 -5.61
CA LYS A 179 -5.01 33.43 -5.03
C LYS A 179 -6.55 33.36 -4.88
N ASP A 180 -7.19 32.64 -5.80
CA ASP A 180 -8.65 32.43 -5.84
C ASP A 180 -9.08 31.09 -5.19
N HIS A 181 -8.27 30.53 -4.30
CA HIS A 181 -8.59 29.27 -3.64
C HIS A 181 -9.87 29.43 -2.79
N PRO A 182 -10.86 28.50 -2.89
CA PRO A 182 -12.14 28.60 -2.18
C PRO A 182 -12.01 28.75 -0.67
N TRP A 183 -10.96 28.24 -0.05
CA TRP A 183 -10.71 28.33 1.38
C TRP A 183 -10.54 29.76 1.88
N GLY A 184 -10.24 30.73 1.00
CA GLY A 184 -10.13 32.14 1.36
C GLY A 184 -11.42 32.77 1.88
N ALA A 185 -12.57 32.27 1.39
CA ALA A 185 -13.89 32.76 1.77
C ALA A 185 -14.60 31.89 2.83
N MET A 186 -14.01 30.76 3.22
CA MET A 186 -14.61 29.80 4.15
C MET A 186 -14.28 30.12 5.61
N THR A 187 -15.21 29.83 6.50
CA THR A 187 -14.92 29.75 7.94
C THR A 187 -14.01 28.57 8.24
N ASN A 188 -13.41 28.50 9.44
CA ASN A 188 -12.57 27.36 9.84
C ASN A 188 -13.33 26.04 9.80
N ALA A 189 -14.58 26.01 10.25
CA ALA A 189 -15.44 24.84 10.18
C ALA A 189 -15.70 24.39 8.74
N GLN A 190 -16.05 25.32 7.85
CA GLN A 190 -16.28 25.02 6.43
C GLN A 190 -15.00 24.55 5.72
N LEU A 191 -13.85 25.11 6.07
CA LEU A 191 -12.55 24.68 5.52
C LEU A 191 -12.27 23.24 5.91
N VAL A 192 -12.38 22.91 7.20
CA VAL A 192 -12.11 21.55 7.71
C VAL A 192 -13.08 20.52 7.11
N GLU A 193 -14.35 20.88 6.95
CA GLU A 193 -15.35 20.06 6.26
C GLU A 193 -14.99 19.86 4.78
N SER A 194 -14.66 20.94 4.07
CA SER A 194 -14.25 20.87 2.66
C SER A 194 -12.97 20.07 2.43
N ALA A 195 -12.11 19.99 3.45
CA ALA A 195 -10.90 19.15 3.46
C ALA A 195 -11.17 17.66 3.76
N GLY A 196 -12.45 17.28 3.99
CA GLY A 196 -12.82 15.90 4.31
C GLY A 196 -12.46 15.49 5.75
N LEU A 197 -12.20 16.44 6.64
CA LEU A 197 -11.79 16.20 8.03
C LEU A 197 -12.97 16.19 9.01
N PHE A 198 -14.15 16.62 8.56
CA PHE A 198 -15.43 16.49 9.24
C PHE A 198 -16.43 15.85 8.27
N GLY A 199 -17.21 14.89 8.76
CA GLY A 199 -18.16 14.19 7.90
C GLY A 199 -19.12 13.30 8.66
N LYS A 200 -19.88 12.53 7.90
CA LYS A 200 -20.85 11.55 8.40
C LYS A 200 -20.50 10.17 7.92
N ASP A 201 -20.43 9.23 8.83
CA ASP A 201 -20.38 7.81 8.51
C ASP A 201 -21.81 7.31 8.22
N TYR A 202 -22.11 7.03 6.98
CA TYR A 202 -23.42 6.58 6.55
C TYR A 202 -23.77 5.15 6.99
N SER A 203 -22.79 4.37 7.41
CA SER A 203 -23.01 2.99 7.91
C SER A 203 -23.47 2.99 9.36
N THR A 204 -22.92 3.87 10.18
CA THR A 204 -23.24 3.99 11.62
C THR A 204 -24.13 5.18 11.96
N GLY A 205 -24.30 6.14 11.03
CA GLY A 205 -25.03 7.39 11.23
C GLY A 205 -24.26 8.44 12.04
N LYS A 206 -23.03 8.15 12.51
CA LYS A 206 -22.19 9.06 13.31
C LYS A 206 -21.70 10.23 12.47
N GLN A 207 -21.66 11.40 13.09
CA GLN A 207 -21.16 12.63 12.47
C GLN A 207 -20.16 13.31 13.42
N GLY A 208 -19.07 13.84 12.88
CA GLY A 208 -18.04 14.50 13.67
C GLY A 208 -16.70 14.62 12.92
N TYR A 209 -15.68 15.02 13.67
CA TYR A 209 -14.30 15.03 13.15
C TYR A 209 -13.74 13.63 13.10
N ASN A 210 -13.00 13.34 12.02
CA ASN A 210 -12.39 12.05 11.85
C ASN A 210 -10.97 11.99 12.47
N LEU A 211 -10.37 10.79 12.51
CA LEU A 211 -9.03 10.62 13.06
C LEU A 211 -7.98 11.46 12.32
N ALA A 212 -8.13 11.64 11.00
CA ALA A 212 -7.23 12.51 10.24
C ALA A 212 -7.25 13.95 10.76
N ALA A 213 -8.44 14.51 11.09
CA ALA A 213 -8.55 15.82 11.70
C ALA A 213 -7.81 15.89 13.04
N VAL A 214 -7.99 14.88 13.89
CA VAL A 214 -7.33 14.81 15.20
C VAL A 214 -5.81 14.75 15.05
N VAL A 215 -5.30 13.90 14.17
CA VAL A 215 -3.84 13.71 14.04
C VAL A 215 -3.18 14.87 13.28
N LEU A 216 -3.87 15.52 12.34
CA LEU A 216 -3.34 16.67 11.60
C LEU A 216 -3.41 17.97 12.40
N LEU A 217 -4.54 18.23 13.06
CA LEU A 217 -4.89 19.53 13.61
C LEU A 217 -5.20 19.51 15.12
N GLY A 218 -5.23 18.34 15.75
CA GLY A 218 -5.59 18.20 17.16
C GLY A 218 -4.58 18.87 18.09
N LYS A 219 -5.10 19.35 19.24
CA LYS A 219 -4.26 19.74 20.37
C LYS A 219 -3.60 18.49 20.98
N ASP A 220 -2.44 18.65 21.58
CA ASP A 220 -1.64 17.51 22.12
C ASP A 220 -2.40 16.68 23.16
N GLU A 221 -3.21 17.32 24.01
CA GLU A 221 -4.06 16.65 24.99
C GLU A 221 -5.14 15.79 24.33
N VAL A 222 -5.72 16.25 23.22
CA VAL A 222 -6.73 15.52 22.46
C VAL A 222 -6.12 14.33 21.77
N ILE A 223 -4.96 14.51 21.11
CA ILE A 223 -4.22 13.42 20.48
C ILE A 223 -3.86 12.36 21.50
N ARG A 224 -3.30 12.75 22.66
CA ARG A 224 -2.92 11.79 23.72
C ARG A 224 -4.13 11.04 24.30
N SER A 225 -5.28 11.68 24.38
CA SER A 225 -6.50 11.06 24.89
C SER A 225 -7.07 10.03 23.92
N LEU A 226 -7.10 10.35 22.62
CA LEU A 226 -7.73 9.50 21.59
C LEU A 226 -6.76 8.47 20.99
N CYS A 227 -5.47 8.78 20.96
CA CYS A 227 -4.41 7.98 20.39
C CYS A 227 -3.20 7.87 21.35
N PRO A 228 -3.31 7.17 22.50
CA PRO A 228 -2.27 7.14 23.54
C PRO A 228 -0.91 6.60 23.06
N ALA A 229 -0.92 5.72 22.07
CA ALA A 229 0.30 5.13 21.48
C ALA A 229 0.88 5.93 20.32
N TYR A 230 0.21 7.03 19.92
CA TYR A 230 0.65 7.82 18.79
C TYR A 230 1.98 8.53 19.07
N LYS A 231 2.93 8.33 18.19
CA LYS A 231 4.21 9.02 18.15
C LYS A 231 4.83 8.89 16.76
N THR A 232 5.64 9.86 16.38
CA THR A 232 6.56 9.75 15.25
C THR A 232 7.98 9.72 15.79
N ASP A 233 8.77 8.75 15.36
CA ASP A 233 10.10 8.44 15.90
C ASP A 233 11.13 8.59 14.78
N ALA A 234 12.09 9.50 14.93
CA ALA A 234 13.21 9.69 14.03
C ALA A 234 14.51 9.27 14.72
N LEU A 235 15.26 8.39 14.09
CA LEU A 235 16.48 7.80 14.62
C LEU A 235 17.65 8.06 13.69
N VAL A 236 18.80 8.42 14.25
CA VAL A 236 20.08 8.48 13.55
C VAL A 236 20.93 7.29 13.97
N ARG A 237 21.42 6.53 12.99
CA ARG A 237 22.34 5.40 13.17
C ARG A 237 23.48 5.57 12.18
N GLN A 238 24.63 6.03 12.65
CA GLN A 238 25.81 6.29 11.82
C GLN A 238 26.94 5.28 12.07
N HIS A 239 27.12 4.86 13.31
CA HIS A 239 28.26 4.05 13.74
C HIS A 239 27.87 2.61 14.09
N ASP A 240 26.67 2.41 14.63
CA ASP A 240 26.18 1.11 15.08
C ASP A 240 24.73 0.94 14.62
N THR A 241 24.41 -0.22 14.04
CA THR A 241 23.04 -0.53 13.60
C THR A 241 22.13 -0.92 14.77
N ASP A 242 22.69 -1.36 15.89
CA ASP A 242 21.93 -1.81 17.06
C ASP A 242 21.59 -0.66 18.03
N ARG A 243 22.39 0.44 17.98
CA ARG A 243 22.19 1.63 18.78
C ARG A 243 21.93 2.85 17.92
N HIS A 244 21.18 3.80 18.45
CA HIS A 244 20.97 5.09 17.82
C HIS A 244 21.93 6.14 18.42
N ASP A 245 22.53 6.96 17.55
CA ASP A 245 23.41 8.06 17.94
C ASP A 245 22.61 9.28 18.41
N ASP A 246 21.42 9.50 17.81
CA ASP A 246 20.47 10.53 18.24
C ASP A 246 19.04 10.08 17.95
N ARG A 247 18.08 10.65 18.69
CA ARG A 247 16.66 10.29 18.59
C ARG A 247 15.76 11.49 18.84
N LEU A 248 14.76 11.65 17.99
CA LEU A 248 13.65 12.59 18.18
C LEU A 248 12.34 11.80 18.27
N VAL A 249 11.56 12.05 19.31
CA VAL A 249 10.20 11.51 19.45
C VAL A 249 9.22 12.68 19.43
N ALA A 250 8.38 12.76 18.39
CA ALA A 250 7.33 13.74 18.26
C ALA A 250 5.97 13.10 18.64
N THR A 251 5.27 13.68 19.61
CA THR A 251 3.95 13.24 20.10
C THR A 251 2.87 14.31 19.90
N THR A 252 3.15 15.29 19.04
CA THR A 252 2.28 16.38 18.63
C THR A 252 1.60 16.07 17.30
N ASN A 253 0.74 17.00 16.81
CA ASN A 253 0.09 16.85 15.50
C ASN A 253 1.11 16.68 14.37
N LEU A 254 0.66 16.11 13.23
CA LEU A 254 1.57 15.76 12.11
C LEU A 254 2.23 16.99 11.48
N ILE A 255 1.61 18.17 11.52
CA ILE A 255 2.17 19.38 10.93
C ILE A 255 3.37 19.86 11.75
N ASP A 256 3.21 19.95 13.07
CA ASP A 256 4.32 20.30 13.98
C ASP A 256 5.38 19.19 14.04
N ALA A 257 4.95 17.91 14.04
CA ALA A 257 5.85 16.76 13.97
C ALA A 257 6.72 16.79 12.71
N TYR A 258 6.13 17.12 11.55
CA TYR A 258 6.89 17.27 10.31
C TYR A 258 7.96 18.36 10.43
N ALA A 259 7.63 19.52 10.98
CA ALA A 259 8.58 20.60 11.18
C ALA A 259 9.75 20.19 12.10
N GLN A 260 9.46 19.46 13.20
CA GLN A 260 10.47 18.91 14.10
C GLN A 260 11.39 17.89 13.40
N ILE A 261 10.79 16.95 12.65
CA ILE A 261 11.54 15.90 11.93
C ILE A 261 12.38 16.53 10.82
N ALA A 262 11.83 17.49 10.06
CA ALA A 262 12.57 18.19 9.03
C ALA A 262 13.80 18.93 9.63
N GLY A 263 13.64 19.58 10.79
CA GLY A 263 14.73 20.17 11.54
C GLY A 263 15.79 19.15 11.99
N PHE A 264 15.33 17.99 12.49
CA PHE A 264 16.18 16.90 12.89
C PHE A 264 16.97 16.32 11.71
N CYS A 265 16.31 16.10 10.56
CA CYS A 265 17.00 15.66 9.34
C CYS A 265 18.04 16.67 8.87
N ARG A 266 17.74 17.97 8.88
CA ARG A 266 18.72 19.02 8.51
C ARG A 266 19.93 19.04 9.43
N LYS A 267 19.76 18.71 10.72
CA LYS A 267 20.88 18.62 11.69
C LYS A 267 21.86 17.51 11.35
N HIS A 268 21.35 16.37 10.86
CA HIS A 268 22.12 15.14 10.71
C HIS A 268 22.54 14.80 9.28
N LEU A 269 21.81 15.32 8.27
CA LEU A 269 22.19 15.11 6.88
C LEU A 269 23.37 16.00 6.47
N PRO A 270 24.42 15.43 5.84
CA PRO A 270 25.54 16.21 5.37
C PRO A 270 25.11 17.14 4.25
N ASP A 271 25.50 18.40 4.34
CA ASP A 271 25.30 19.40 3.30
C ASP A 271 26.50 19.38 2.35
N ARG A 272 26.43 18.55 1.32
CA ARG A 272 27.45 18.53 0.29
C ARG A 272 27.12 19.61 -0.74
N PHE A 273 28.01 20.57 -0.89
CA PHE A 273 27.92 21.58 -1.92
C PHE A 273 28.07 20.89 -3.30
N LEU A 274 27.02 20.89 -4.09
CA LEU A 274 27.06 20.49 -5.51
C LEU A 274 26.76 21.73 -6.35
N MET A 275 27.66 22.02 -7.28
CA MET A 275 27.45 23.06 -8.29
C MET A 275 26.90 22.37 -9.56
N GLU A 276 25.72 22.73 -9.95
CA GLU A 276 25.13 22.33 -11.23
C GLU A 276 24.89 23.61 -12.05
N GLY A 277 25.79 23.87 -12.99
CA GLY A 277 25.85 25.15 -13.71
C GLY A 277 26.24 26.30 -12.79
N ASP A 278 25.54 27.45 -12.90
CA ASP A 278 25.78 28.67 -12.10
C ASP A 278 25.01 28.66 -10.76
N PHE A 279 24.31 27.57 -10.41
CA PHE A 279 23.49 27.47 -9.20
C PHE A 279 24.08 26.46 -8.22
N ALA A 280 24.17 26.88 -6.96
CA ALA A 280 24.50 25.99 -5.85
C ALA A 280 23.24 25.23 -5.43
N LEU A 281 23.25 23.89 -5.54
CA LEU A 281 22.18 23.03 -5.04
C LEU A 281 22.60 22.41 -3.71
N SER A 282 21.73 22.49 -2.72
CA SER A 282 21.85 21.74 -1.48
C SER A 282 21.05 20.45 -1.58
N PRO A 283 21.69 19.28 -1.73
CA PRO A 283 20.96 18.00 -1.75
C PRO A 283 20.14 17.77 -0.49
N ARG A 284 20.60 18.28 0.65
CA ARG A 284 19.89 18.23 1.92
C ARG A 284 18.52 18.90 1.85
N ASP A 285 18.43 20.08 1.26
CA ASP A 285 17.16 20.80 1.12
C ASP A 285 16.21 20.14 0.12
N THR A 286 16.75 19.40 -0.85
CA THR A 286 15.95 18.60 -1.80
C THR A 286 15.35 17.36 -1.14
N ILE A 287 16.11 16.69 -0.26
CA ILE A 287 15.65 15.49 0.45
C ILE A 287 14.61 15.83 1.53
N VAL A 288 14.70 17.01 2.14
CA VAL A 288 13.84 17.45 3.27
C VAL A 288 12.61 18.23 2.78
N ARG A 289 12.44 18.41 1.46
CA ARG A 289 11.24 18.97 0.85
C ARG A 289 10.25 17.88 0.45
#